data_dcbaad06710ed76e38eee35017549c22
#
_entry.id   dcbaad06710ed76e38eee35017549c22
#
_cell.length_a   1.000
_cell.length_b   1.000
_cell.length_c   1.000
_cell.angle_alpha   90.00
_cell.angle_beta   90.00
_cell.angle_gamma   90.00
#
_symmetry.space_group_name_H-M   'P 1'
#
loop_
_entity.id
_entity.type
_entity.pdbx_description
1 polymer ?
#
loop_
_entity_poly.entity_id
_entity_poly.type
_entity_poly.pdbx_seq_one_letter_code
_entity_poly.pdbx_strand_id
1 'polypeptide(L)'
;MVKADSYANIFLNGSDGSEIYGKLGGLGLTAPAQLEQLYVNSALVRRIIDIVPEVALGAGFNIEGISDEGAFWSRWDDLDLSDSVIDALAWARLYGGAAVVAIVKDGRALTSPAREGAELETVRVYDRQQVKVQTREENPRNARFGKPLTYRITPNGSATFYDVHYTRCHIIDGERVPNNLRRNNDGWGASVLTSDLIDAIDDYQNCERLATQLLRRKQQAVWKAKGLADLCDDSDGFGAARLRLAQVDNNSGVGQAIGIDAESEEYNVLNSDIGGIDTFLSQKFDRIVALSGIHEIILKAKNTGGVSASQNTALETFYGYVDRKRKAELLPLLEFLISFIVSEQEWSVEFNPLSQISDKDKSEILEKNVNSVAALIAAGIIDADEARDTLRAISTEVKIGEGSIQTEVVINESEDPLDVSANN
;
A
#
# COMPACT_ATOMS: atom_id res chain seq x y z
N MET A 1 46.30 18.52 34.70
CA MET A 1 45.92 19.17 33.47
C MET A 1 45.47 18.06 32.50
N VAL A 2 44.21 17.70 32.56
CA VAL A 2 43.63 16.63 31.77
C VAL A 2 43.25 17.25 30.42
N LYS A 3 43.93 16.84 29.34
CA LYS A 3 43.50 17.17 27.99
C LYS A 3 42.24 16.36 27.72
N ALA A 4 41.11 17.02 27.70
CA ALA A 4 39.91 16.46 27.19
C ALA A 4 40.08 16.30 25.67
N ASP A 5 40.17 15.07 25.19
CA ASP A 5 40.04 14.77 23.76
C ASP A 5 38.60 15.02 23.33
N SER A 6 38.31 16.28 23.02
CA SER A 6 37.07 16.65 22.35
C SER A 6 37.25 16.48 20.85
N TYR A 7 37.29 15.26 20.37
CA TYR A 7 36.84 15.00 19.02
C TYR A 7 35.32 15.12 19.03
N ALA A 8 34.86 16.35 19.04
CA ALA A 8 33.47 16.61 18.70
C ALA A 8 33.21 16.00 17.31
N ASN A 9 32.30 15.09 17.25
CA ASN A 9 31.86 14.47 16.00
C ASN A 9 31.14 15.57 15.21
N ILE A 10 31.89 16.38 14.45
CA ILE A 10 31.41 17.53 13.67
C ILE A 10 30.40 17.08 12.59
N PHE A 11 30.28 15.76 12.34
CA PHE A 11 29.42 15.18 11.30
C PHE A 11 28.11 14.61 11.81
N LEU A 12 27.96 14.42 13.07
CA LEU A 12 26.69 14.09 13.70
C LEU A 12 26.40 15.27 14.64
N ASN A 13 25.43 16.08 14.30
CA ASN A 13 24.80 16.98 15.27
C ASN A 13 24.52 16.08 16.49
N GLY A 14 25.31 16.28 17.56
CA GLY A 14 25.40 15.38 18.69
C GLY A 14 24.06 14.94 19.25
N SER A 15 23.50 13.93 18.66
CA SER A 15 22.55 13.09 19.34
C SER A 15 23.36 12.23 20.28
N ASP A 16 23.49 12.72 21.48
CA ASP A 16 24.00 12.01 22.62
C ASP A 16 23.30 10.65 22.70
N GLY A 17 24.01 9.58 23.01
CA GLY A 17 23.41 8.23 23.14
C GLY A 17 22.20 8.16 24.09
N SER A 18 21.90 9.24 24.82
CA SER A 18 20.67 9.47 25.57
C SER A 18 19.40 9.54 24.68
N GLU A 19 19.50 9.92 23.39
CA GLU A 19 18.34 9.91 22.49
C GLU A 19 17.87 8.49 22.12
N ILE A 20 18.78 7.51 22.15
CA ILE A 20 18.41 6.10 21.90
C ILE A 20 17.51 5.56 23.01
N TYR A 21 17.74 6.01 24.26
CA TYR A 21 16.92 5.61 25.40
C TYR A 21 15.75 6.58 25.69
N GLY A 22 15.85 7.83 25.28
CA GLY A 22 14.80 8.84 25.47
C GLY A 22 13.56 8.62 24.59
N LYS A 23 13.72 8.04 23.41
CA LYS A 23 12.60 7.76 22.47
C LYS A 23 11.68 6.62 22.92
N LEU A 24 12.15 5.72 23.80
CA LEU A 24 11.29 4.70 24.44
C LEU A 24 10.28 5.27 25.47
N GLY A 25 10.41 6.54 25.83
CA GLY A 25 9.53 7.23 26.80
C GLY A 25 8.31 7.96 26.20
N GLY A 26 8.23 8.08 24.89
CA GLY A 26 7.13 8.73 24.20
C GLY A 26 5.95 7.78 23.97
N LEU A 27 5.18 7.45 25.02
CA LEU A 27 3.90 6.72 24.91
C LEU A 27 2.79 7.56 24.25
N GLY A 28 3.15 8.56 23.43
CA GLY A 28 2.24 9.42 22.71
C GLY A 28 2.01 8.94 21.28
N LEU A 29 0.77 9.02 20.83
CA LEU A 29 0.46 8.91 19.40
C LEU A 29 1.12 10.08 18.64
N THR A 30 1.61 9.84 17.44
CA THR A 30 2.20 10.90 16.60
C THR A 30 1.21 12.03 16.37
N ALA A 31 1.66 13.26 16.52
CA ALA A 31 0.81 14.43 16.35
C ALA A 31 0.27 14.54 14.92
N PRO A 32 -0.99 14.91 14.70
CA PRO A 32 -1.59 14.98 13.37
C PRO A 32 -0.83 15.87 12.38
N ALA A 33 -0.34 17.03 12.83
CA ALA A 33 0.46 17.92 11.98
C ALA A 33 1.78 17.28 11.51
N GLN A 34 2.38 16.43 12.32
CA GLN A 34 3.59 15.68 11.94
C GLN A 34 3.25 14.59 10.91
N LEU A 35 2.11 13.90 11.08
CA LEU A 35 1.62 12.89 10.12
C LEU A 35 1.36 13.53 8.75
N GLU A 36 0.74 14.70 8.72
CA GLU A 36 0.49 15.47 7.51
C GLU A 36 1.81 15.84 6.80
N GLN A 37 2.78 16.37 7.53
CA GLN A 37 4.09 16.69 6.98
C GLN A 37 4.81 15.45 6.41
N LEU A 38 4.74 14.32 7.09
CA LEU A 38 5.33 13.07 6.63
C LEU A 38 4.64 12.59 5.34
N TYR A 39 3.31 12.65 5.26
CA TYR A 39 2.55 12.25 4.09
C TYR A 39 2.88 13.13 2.87
N VAL A 40 3.00 14.45 3.05
CA VAL A 40 3.31 15.38 1.96
C VAL A 40 4.76 15.25 1.50
N ASN A 41 5.72 15.09 2.43
CA ASN A 41 7.15 15.18 2.13
C ASN A 41 7.81 13.83 1.80
N SER A 42 7.20 12.69 2.16
CA SER A 42 7.76 11.36 1.93
C SER A 42 6.88 10.53 1.00
N ALA A 43 7.38 10.27 -0.23
CA ALA A 43 6.69 9.42 -1.19
C ALA A 43 6.50 7.98 -0.67
N LEU A 44 7.44 7.48 0.16
CA LEU A 44 7.34 6.17 0.76
C LEU A 44 6.21 6.10 1.80
N VAL A 45 6.08 7.14 2.63
CA VAL A 45 4.95 7.27 3.58
C VAL A 45 3.63 7.32 2.83
N ARG A 46 3.52 8.15 1.79
CA ARG A 46 2.32 8.23 0.95
C ARG A 46 1.97 6.86 0.38
N ARG A 47 2.95 6.16 -0.18
CA ARG A 47 2.74 4.80 -0.71
C ARG A 47 2.22 3.82 0.33
N ILE A 48 2.73 3.86 1.56
CA ILE A 48 2.28 3.00 2.66
C ILE A 48 0.82 3.30 3.04
N ILE A 49 0.42 4.56 2.99
CA ILE A 49 -0.96 4.96 3.32
C ILE A 49 -1.92 4.56 2.20
N ASP A 50 -1.62 4.91 0.95
CA ASP A 50 -2.57 4.88 -0.16
C ASP A 50 -2.73 3.49 -0.79
N ILE A 51 -1.67 2.67 -0.81
CA ILE A 51 -1.68 1.40 -1.56
C ILE A 51 -2.75 0.41 -1.10
N VAL A 52 -3.06 0.37 0.20
CA VAL A 52 -4.06 -0.58 0.74
C VAL A 52 -5.48 -0.16 0.34
N PRO A 53 -5.91 1.11 0.51
CA PRO A 53 -7.17 1.62 -0.06
C PRO A 53 -7.29 1.43 -1.57
N GLU A 54 -6.25 1.80 -2.33
CA GLU A 54 -6.23 1.68 -3.79
C GLU A 54 -6.43 0.22 -4.24
N VAL A 55 -5.69 -0.72 -3.65
CA VAL A 55 -5.82 -2.13 -3.98
C VAL A 55 -7.15 -2.70 -3.48
N ALA A 56 -7.63 -2.26 -2.31
CA ALA A 56 -8.88 -2.71 -1.74
C ALA A 56 -10.08 -2.39 -2.65
N LEU A 57 -10.16 -1.19 -3.19
CA LEU A 57 -11.25 -0.79 -4.09
C LEU A 57 -10.95 -1.13 -5.55
N GLY A 58 -9.66 -1.06 -5.96
CA GLY A 58 -9.25 -1.16 -7.37
C GLY A 58 -9.56 -2.50 -8.05
N ALA A 59 -9.71 -3.60 -7.32
CA ALA A 59 -10.20 -4.86 -7.89
C ALA A 59 -11.71 -4.83 -8.18
N GLY A 60 -12.44 -3.83 -7.65
CA GLY A 60 -13.87 -3.67 -7.83
C GLY A 60 -14.71 -4.60 -6.95
N PHE A 61 -16.02 -4.41 -7.07
CA PHE A 61 -17.05 -5.21 -6.40
C PHE A 61 -18.29 -5.29 -7.29
N ASN A 62 -19.12 -6.29 -7.05
CA ASN A 62 -20.41 -6.47 -7.70
C ASN A 62 -21.51 -6.32 -6.65
N ILE A 63 -22.70 -5.93 -7.09
CA ILE A 63 -23.86 -5.86 -6.21
C ILE A 63 -24.91 -6.82 -6.75
N GLU A 64 -25.28 -7.78 -5.94
CA GLU A 64 -26.37 -8.70 -6.25
C GLU A 64 -27.70 -8.17 -5.70
N GLY A 65 -28.81 -8.49 -6.34
CA GLY A 65 -30.15 -8.13 -5.87
C GLY A 65 -30.64 -6.75 -6.30
N ILE A 66 -29.94 -6.04 -7.19
CA ILE A 66 -30.39 -4.76 -7.76
C ILE A 66 -31.01 -4.97 -9.14
N SER A 67 -32.03 -4.17 -9.47
CA SER A 67 -32.76 -4.27 -10.74
C SER A 67 -32.07 -3.54 -11.90
N ASP A 68 -31.34 -2.46 -11.64
CA ASP A 68 -30.64 -1.64 -12.64
C ASP A 68 -29.20 -1.33 -12.18
N GLU A 69 -28.30 -2.21 -12.57
CA GLU A 69 -26.87 -2.08 -12.28
C GLU A 69 -26.26 -0.86 -13.02
N GLY A 70 -26.73 -0.57 -14.23
CA GLY A 70 -26.23 0.55 -15.02
C GLY A 70 -26.56 1.90 -14.38
N ALA A 71 -27.77 2.07 -13.85
CA ALA A 71 -28.17 3.27 -13.14
C ALA A 71 -27.37 3.44 -11.82
N PHE A 72 -27.09 2.33 -11.14
CA PHE A 72 -26.25 2.34 -9.94
C PHE A 72 -24.84 2.88 -10.25
N TRP A 73 -24.14 2.31 -11.24
CA TRP A 73 -22.78 2.72 -11.58
C TRP A 73 -22.73 4.15 -12.10
N SER A 74 -23.73 4.59 -12.92
CA SER A 74 -23.82 5.98 -13.33
C SER A 74 -23.92 6.93 -12.14
N ARG A 75 -24.74 6.56 -11.14
CA ARG A 75 -24.90 7.38 -9.92
C ARG A 75 -23.66 7.36 -9.04
N TRP A 76 -22.97 6.23 -8.97
CA TRP A 76 -21.69 6.06 -8.26
C TRP A 76 -20.61 6.98 -8.82
N ASP A 77 -20.49 7.03 -10.16
CA ASP A 77 -19.52 7.87 -10.87
C ASP A 77 -19.92 9.36 -10.81
N ASP A 78 -21.19 9.72 -10.96
CA ASP A 78 -21.68 11.10 -10.86
C ASP A 78 -21.38 11.75 -9.49
N LEU A 79 -21.27 10.96 -8.45
CA LEU A 79 -21.00 11.41 -7.08
C LEU A 79 -19.52 11.25 -6.68
N ASP A 80 -18.63 10.84 -7.58
CA ASP A 80 -17.19 10.60 -7.31
C ASP A 80 -16.95 9.72 -6.06
N LEU A 81 -17.77 8.67 -5.89
CA LEU A 81 -17.76 7.86 -4.67
C LEU A 81 -16.49 7.02 -4.54
N SER A 82 -15.88 6.60 -5.64
CA SER A 82 -14.62 5.85 -5.61
C SER A 82 -13.52 6.64 -4.94
N ASP A 83 -13.33 7.90 -5.32
CA ASP A 83 -12.31 8.77 -4.74
C ASP A 83 -12.63 9.09 -3.27
N SER A 84 -13.91 9.36 -2.97
CA SER A 84 -14.37 9.58 -1.59
C SER A 84 -14.11 8.39 -0.67
N VAL A 85 -14.30 7.16 -1.16
CA VAL A 85 -14.04 5.92 -0.41
C VAL A 85 -12.54 5.72 -0.18
N ILE A 86 -11.71 5.93 -1.22
CA ILE A 86 -10.24 5.82 -1.11
C ILE A 86 -9.73 6.85 -0.11
N ASP A 87 -10.15 8.11 -0.20
CA ASP A 87 -9.78 9.18 0.70
C ASP A 87 -10.17 8.85 2.15
N ALA A 88 -11.39 8.37 2.38
CA ALA A 88 -11.85 8.02 3.71
C ALA A 88 -10.99 6.92 4.36
N LEU A 89 -10.64 5.88 3.60
CA LEU A 89 -9.77 4.80 4.06
C LEU A 89 -8.32 5.29 4.26
N ALA A 90 -7.81 6.14 3.35
CA ALA A 90 -6.47 6.71 3.45
C ALA A 90 -6.34 7.63 4.69
N TRP A 91 -7.32 8.51 4.93
CA TRP A 91 -7.32 9.39 6.11
C TRP A 91 -7.51 8.61 7.42
N ALA A 92 -8.31 7.55 7.40
CA ALA A 92 -8.41 6.66 8.56
C ALA A 92 -7.06 6.00 8.90
N ARG A 93 -6.30 5.56 7.88
CA ARG A 93 -4.96 5.00 8.04
C ARG A 93 -3.94 6.05 8.48
N LEU A 94 -3.99 7.26 7.90
CA LEU A 94 -3.04 8.33 8.19
C LEU A 94 -3.26 8.90 9.58
N TYR A 95 -4.48 9.33 9.88
CA TYR A 95 -4.76 10.06 11.12
C TYR A 95 -5.28 9.18 12.26
N GLY A 96 -5.62 7.91 11.98
CA GLY A 96 -6.19 7.01 12.97
C GLY A 96 -7.69 7.11 13.10
N GLY A 97 -8.37 7.63 12.08
CA GLY A 97 -9.81 7.69 11.95
C GLY A 97 -10.28 8.70 10.92
N ALA A 98 -11.41 8.40 10.29
CA ALA A 98 -12.10 9.27 9.35
C ALA A 98 -13.62 9.14 9.50
N ALA A 99 -14.34 10.12 9.00
CA ALA A 99 -15.79 10.11 8.94
C ALA A 99 -16.28 10.41 7.53
N VAL A 100 -17.23 9.62 7.07
CA VAL A 100 -17.92 9.82 5.80
C VAL A 100 -19.34 10.30 6.12
N VAL A 101 -19.67 11.50 5.66
CA VAL A 101 -20.99 12.12 5.89
C VAL A 101 -21.80 12.07 4.62
N ALA A 102 -22.93 11.37 4.65
CA ALA A 102 -23.90 11.31 3.56
C ALA A 102 -24.92 12.47 3.71
N ILE A 103 -24.97 13.35 2.74
CA ILE A 103 -26.00 14.37 2.62
C ILE A 103 -27.09 13.81 1.70
N VAL A 104 -28.31 13.70 2.26
CA VAL A 104 -29.43 13.06 1.56
C VAL A 104 -30.60 14.02 1.41
N LYS A 105 -31.38 13.86 0.37
CA LYS A 105 -32.58 14.65 0.03
C LYS A 105 -33.79 14.10 0.78
N ASP A 106 -33.92 14.39 2.07
CA ASP A 106 -35.07 13.95 2.88
C ASP A 106 -35.85 15.11 3.53
N GLY A 107 -35.42 16.35 3.32
CA GLY A 107 -36.04 17.55 3.89
C GLY A 107 -35.91 17.69 5.39
N ARG A 108 -35.10 16.84 6.07
CA ARG A 108 -34.87 16.86 7.53
C ARG A 108 -33.57 17.56 7.86
N ALA A 109 -33.50 18.09 9.11
CA ALA A 109 -32.25 18.62 9.60
C ALA A 109 -31.18 17.51 9.72
N LEU A 110 -29.90 17.85 9.53
CA LEU A 110 -28.80 16.91 9.62
C LEU A 110 -28.65 16.26 11.00
N THR A 111 -29.17 16.92 12.04
CA THR A 111 -29.22 16.39 13.41
C THR A 111 -30.29 15.33 13.63
N SER A 112 -31.23 15.17 12.67
CA SER A 112 -32.27 14.15 12.70
C SER A 112 -31.84 12.89 11.96
N PRO A 113 -32.38 11.71 12.33
CA PRO A 113 -32.12 10.48 11.60
C PRO A 113 -32.42 10.63 10.12
N ALA A 114 -31.59 10.04 9.28
CA ALA A 114 -31.87 9.94 7.85
C ALA A 114 -33.17 9.16 7.62
N ARG A 115 -33.94 9.57 6.62
CA ARG A 115 -35.14 8.84 6.23
C ARG A 115 -34.74 7.60 5.44
N GLU A 116 -35.38 6.48 5.69
CA GLU A 116 -35.22 5.28 4.88
C GLU A 116 -35.59 5.57 3.42
N GLY A 117 -34.79 5.11 2.48
CA GLY A 117 -34.97 5.35 1.05
C GLY A 117 -34.72 6.80 0.60
N ALA A 118 -34.07 7.62 1.40
CA ALA A 118 -33.66 8.97 0.99
C ALA A 118 -32.52 8.88 -0.04
N GLU A 119 -32.61 9.68 -1.11
CA GLU A 119 -31.62 9.74 -2.18
C GLU A 119 -30.35 10.47 -1.72
N LEU A 120 -29.20 9.90 -2.01
CA LEU A 120 -27.88 10.50 -1.75
C LEU A 120 -27.69 11.73 -2.66
N GLU A 121 -27.39 12.88 -2.08
CA GLU A 121 -27.10 14.12 -2.80
C GLU A 121 -25.59 14.32 -2.98
N THR A 122 -24.81 14.13 -1.93
CA THR A 122 -23.36 14.24 -1.95
C THR A 122 -22.75 13.54 -0.74
N VAL A 123 -21.48 13.20 -0.86
CA VAL A 123 -20.67 12.63 0.23
C VAL A 123 -19.56 13.61 0.60
N ARG A 124 -19.24 13.69 1.87
CA ARG A 124 -18.12 14.49 2.39
C ARG A 124 -17.27 13.65 3.31
N VAL A 125 -15.97 13.68 3.06
CA VAL A 125 -14.99 12.96 3.86
C VAL A 125 -14.28 13.92 4.79
N TYR A 126 -14.14 13.52 6.06
CA TYR A 126 -13.47 14.29 7.10
C TYR A 126 -12.50 13.41 7.85
N ASP A 127 -11.32 13.95 8.14
CA ASP A 127 -10.40 13.31 9.08
C ASP A 127 -10.90 13.45 10.54
N ARG A 128 -10.31 12.66 11.43
CA ARG A 128 -10.73 12.64 12.85
C ARG A 128 -10.62 13.98 13.57
N GLN A 129 -9.74 14.90 13.11
CA GLN A 129 -9.53 16.18 13.78
C GLN A 129 -10.74 17.11 13.60
N GLN A 130 -11.44 16.93 12.47
CA GLN A 130 -12.62 17.70 12.12
C GLN A 130 -13.90 17.16 12.76
N VAL A 131 -13.84 15.99 13.42
CA VAL A 131 -15.00 15.26 13.92
C VAL A 131 -14.93 15.07 15.42
N LYS A 132 -15.94 15.54 16.14
CA LYS A 132 -16.06 15.36 17.59
C LYS A 132 -17.41 14.76 17.95
N VAL A 133 -17.43 13.89 18.94
CA VAL A 133 -18.70 13.38 19.49
C VAL A 133 -19.38 14.50 20.25
N GLN A 134 -20.59 14.90 19.81
CA GLN A 134 -21.35 15.97 20.45
C GLN A 134 -22.31 15.45 21.52
N THR A 135 -23.10 14.42 21.19
CA THR A 135 -24.00 13.77 22.12
C THR A 135 -23.86 12.25 22.05
N ARG A 136 -24.22 11.59 23.16
CA ARG A 136 -24.25 10.13 23.27
C ARG A 136 -25.64 9.65 23.62
N GLU A 137 -25.95 8.41 23.31
CA GLU A 137 -27.18 7.76 23.76
C GLU A 137 -27.11 7.55 25.29
N GLU A 138 -28.00 8.17 26.02
CA GLU A 138 -28.03 8.14 27.50
C GLU A 138 -29.06 7.13 28.06
N ASN A 139 -29.93 6.58 27.20
CA ASN A 139 -30.93 5.64 27.66
C ASN A 139 -30.33 4.25 27.85
N PRO A 140 -30.22 3.71 29.08
CA PRO A 140 -29.61 2.41 29.35
C PRO A 140 -30.37 1.22 28.73
N ARG A 141 -31.64 1.43 28.35
CA ARG A 141 -32.45 0.37 27.70
C ARG A 141 -32.21 0.29 26.19
N ASN A 142 -31.53 1.29 25.63
CA ASN A 142 -31.21 1.32 24.21
C ASN A 142 -29.95 0.46 23.95
N ALA A 143 -29.98 -0.38 22.92
CA ALA A 143 -28.84 -1.19 22.50
C ALA A 143 -27.62 -0.33 22.12
N ARG A 144 -27.83 0.98 21.86
CA ARG A 144 -26.77 1.95 21.56
C ARG A 144 -26.30 2.74 22.79
N PHE A 145 -26.67 2.37 24.00
CA PHE A 145 -26.27 3.08 25.22
C PHE A 145 -24.75 3.38 25.24
N GLY A 146 -24.41 4.64 25.48
CA GLY A 146 -23.03 5.14 25.49
C GLY A 146 -22.40 5.37 24.14
N LYS A 147 -23.02 4.91 23.04
CA LYS A 147 -22.52 5.16 21.67
C LYS A 147 -22.85 6.59 21.21
N PRO A 148 -22.08 7.18 20.31
CA PRO A 148 -22.36 8.49 19.75
C PRO A 148 -23.75 8.54 19.10
N LEU A 149 -24.50 9.60 19.36
CA LEU A 149 -25.78 9.92 18.75
C LEU A 149 -25.64 11.00 17.68
N THR A 150 -24.89 12.07 17.98
CA THR A 150 -24.55 13.10 17.01
C THR A 150 -23.06 13.42 17.05
N TYR A 151 -22.55 13.76 15.88
CA TYR A 151 -21.17 14.19 15.67
C TYR A 151 -21.17 15.66 15.29
N ARG A 152 -20.24 16.42 15.83
CA ARG A 152 -19.93 17.78 15.39
C ARG A 152 -18.83 17.75 14.36
N ILE A 153 -19.10 18.31 13.21
CA ILE A 153 -18.17 18.45 12.10
C ILE A 153 -17.72 19.90 12.03
N THR A 154 -16.39 20.11 12.06
CA THR A 154 -15.79 21.43 11.89
C THR A 154 -14.84 21.35 10.69
N PRO A 155 -15.29 21.71 9.47
CA PRO A 155 -14.46 21.65 8.29
C PRO A 155 -13.21 22.53 8.40
N ASN A 156 -12.08 22.09 7.86
CA ASN A 156 -10.85 22.86 7.84
C ASN A 156 -11.06 24.21 7.12
N GLY A 157 -10.47 25.27 7.68
CA GLY A 157 -10.61 26.62 7.14
C GLY A 157 -11.97 27.29 7.38
N SER A 158 -12.90 26.64 8.07
CA SER A 158 -14.21 27.20 8.39
C SER A 158 -14.31 27.55 9.89
N ALA A 159 -14.86 28.72 10.19
CA ALA A 159 -15.28 29.08 11.55
C ALA A 159 -16.64 28.46 11.92
N THR A 160 -17.36 27.88 10.95
CA THR A 160 -18.68 27.30 11.16
C THR A 160 -18.57 25.79 11.35
N PHE A 161 -19.41 25.27 12.22
CA PHE A 161 -19.57 23.84 12.45
C PHE A 161 -21.03 23.44 12.19
N TYR A 162 -21.26 22.15 11.99
CA TYR A 162 -22.60 21.59 11.94
C TYR A 162 -22.64 20.22 12.63
N ASP A 163 -23.79 19.88 13.16
CA ASP A 163 -23.99 18.62 13.87
C ASP A 163 -24.74 17.63 12.97
N VAL A 164 -24.29 16.37 12.96
CA VAL A 164 -24.81 15.30 12.11
C VAL A 164 -25.22 14.12 12.97
N HIS A 165 -26.40 13.55 12.69
CA HIS A 165 -26.86 12.33 13.33
C HIS A 165 -26.04 11.12 12.85
N TYR A 166 -25.82 10.13 13.71
CA TYR A 166 -25.00 8.96 13.39
C TYR A 166 -25.49 8.16 12.17
N THR A 167 -26.80 8.18 11.85
CA THR A 167 -27.35 7.50 10.67
C THR A 167 -26.93 8.14 9.34
N ARG A 168 -26.37 9.34 9.37
CA ARG A 168 -25.86 10.08 8.22
C ARG A 168 -24.33 10.13 8.20
N CYS A 169 -23.68 9.46 9.15
CA CYS A 169 -22.24 9.53 9.32
C CYS A 169 -21.69 8.13 9.57
N HIS A 170 -20.86 7.65 8.68
CA HIS A 170 -20.10 6.42 8.87
C HIS A 170 -18.71 6.75 9.40
N ILE A 171 -18.31 6.08 10.48
CA ILE A 171 -17.01 6.26 11.12
C ILE A 171 -16.12 5.08 10.76
N ILE A 172 -14.97 5.40 10.18
CA ILE A 172 -13.90 4.45 9.94
C ILE A 172 -12.86 4.66 11.03
N ASP A 173 -12.64 3.65 11.84
CA ASP A 173 -11.66 3.70 12.93
C ASP A 173 -10.25 3.37 12.39
N GLY A 174 -9.23 3.93 13.02
CA GLY A 174 -7.85 3.60 12.69
C GLY A 174 -7.37 2.28 13.31
N GLU A 175 -6.06 2.10 13.40
CA GLU A 175 -5.46 0.91 13.99
C GLU A 175 -5.85 0.76 15.48
N ARG A 176 -5.98 -0.51 15.88
CA ARG A 176 -6.45 -0.87 17.21
C ARG A 176 -5.49 -0.40 18.30
N VAL A 177 -6.02 0.29 19.30
CA VAL A 177 -5.28 0.77 20.47
C VAL A 177 -5.92 0.29 21.78
N PRO A 178 -5.12 0.15 22.85
CA PRO A 178 -5.67 -0.11 24.19
C PRO A 178 -6.66 0.96 24.65
N ASN A 179 -7.64 0.56 25.46
CA ASN A 179 -8.74 1.44 25.89
C ASN A 179 -8.27 2.74 26.56
N ASN A 180 -7.17 2.73 27.31
CA ASN A 180 -6.64 3.93 27.94
C ASN A 180 -6.12 4.95 26.90
N LEU A 181 -5.38 4.48 25.90
CA LEU A 181 -4.90 5.33 24.81
C LEU A 181 -6.07 5.82 23.95
N ARG A 182 -7.06 4.95 23.69
CA ARG A 182 -8.27 5.33 22.96
C ARG A 182 -9.04 6.45 23.65
N ARG A 183 -9.13 6.40 24.98
CA ARG A 183 -9.78 7.48 25.77
C ARG A 183 -9.03 8.80 25.64
N ASN A 184 -7.71 8.77 25.67
CA ASN A 184 -6.87 9.95 25.53
C ASN A 184 -6.83 10.48 24.08
N ASN A 185 -7.27 9.66 23.11
CA ASN A 185 -7.36 9.97 21.70
C ASN A 185 -8.81 10.25 21.25
N ASP A 186 -9.62 10.82 22.11
CA ASP A 186 -11.02 11.19 21.85
C ASP A 186 -11.91 10.03 21.35
N GLY A 187 -11.52 8.79 21.62
CA GLY A 187 -12.22 7.58 21.20
C GLY A 187 -11.76 7.00 19.86
N TRP A 188 -10.77 7.60 19.22
CA TRP A 188 -10.24 7.16 17.94
C TRP A 188 -9.12 6.13 18.06
N GLY A 189 -8.90 5.39 16.98
CA GLY A 189 -7.75 4.51 16.82
C GLY A 189 -6.43 5.25 16.61
N ALA A 190 -5.38 4.54 16.25
CA ALA A 190 -4.08 5.10 15.91
C ALA A 190 -3.84 5.13 14.40
N SER A 191 -2.89 5.96 13.98
CA SER A 191 -2.29 5.90 12.65
C SER A 191 -1.58 4.56 12.43
N VAL A 192 -1.50 4.11 11.19
CA VAL A 192 -0.60 3.00 10.81
C VAL A 192 0.87 3.40 10.90
N LEU A 193 1.16 4.72 10.88
CA LEU A 193 2.50 5.27 11.05
C LEU A 193 2.86 5.28 12.54
N THR A 194 3.36 4.16 13.01
CA THR A 194 3.91 4.07 14.36
C THR A 194 5.23 4.83 14.45
N SER A 195 5.63 5.27 15.65
CA SER A 195 6.95 5.90 15.85
C SER A 195 8.11 5.04 15.33
N ASP A 196 8.02 3.74 15.53
CA ASP A 196 9.02 2.76 15.08
C ASP A 196 9.13 2.71 13.54
N LEU A 197 8.00 2.80 12.83
CA LEU A 197 7.97 2.86 11.38
C LEU A 197 8.51 4.20 10.85
N ILE A 198 8.17 5.31 11.49
CA ILE A 198 8.68 6.64 11.16
C ILE A 198 10.20 6.67 11.33
N ASP A 199 10.72 6.20 12.48
CA ASP A 199 12.16 6.14 12.74
C ASP A 199 12.86 5.23 11.71
N ALA A 200 12.26 4.10 11.32
CA ALA A 200 12.84 3.22 10.30
C ALA A 200 12.90 3.88 8.91
N ILE A 201 11.90 4.68 8.55
CA ILE A 201 11.87 5.43 7.29
C ILE A 201 12.93 6.54 7.30
N ASP A 202 13.03 7.30 8.39
CA ASP A 202 14.03 8.35 8.56
C ASP A 202 15.46 7.78 8.52
N ASP A 203 15.70 6.67 9.20
CA ASP A 203 16.96 5.95 9.17
C ASP A 203 17.34 5.53 7.74
N TYR A 204 16.41 4.94 7.00
CA TYR A 204 16.62 4.51 5.63
C TYR A 204 17.00 5.70 4.72
N GLN A 205 16.23 6.78 4.76
CA GLN A 205 16.48 8.00 3.97
C GLN A 205 17.81 8.65 4.33
N ASN A 206 18.18 8.66 5.61
CA ASN A 206 19.48 9.18 6.05
C ASN A 206 20.63 8.31 5.54
N CYS A 207 20.47 6.97 5.58
CA CYS A 207 21.46 6.05 5.03
C CYS A 207 21.62 6.22 3.51
N GLU A 208 20.55 6.42 2.74
CA GLU A 208 20.63 6.72 1.30
C GLU A 208 21.40 8.01 1.02
N ARG A 209 21.12 9.09 1.79
CA ARG A 209 21.85 10.36 1.66
C ARG A 209 23.33 10.21 1.96
N LEU A 210 23.67 9.50 3.06
CA LEU A 210 25.05 9.23 3.44
C LEU A 210 25.75 8.36 2.40
N ALA A 211 25.10 7.32 1.87
CA ALA A 211 25.63 6.49 0.80
C ALA A 211 25.95 7.34 -0.46
N THR A 212 25.04 8.23 -0.83
CA THR A 212 25.25 9.17 -1.96
C THR A 212 26.43 10.09 -1.70
N GLN A 213 26.60 10.61 -0.48
CA GLN A 213 27.74 11.46 -0.11
C GLN A 213 29.07 10.69 -0.12
N LEU A 214 29.08 9.43 0.36
CA LEU A 214 30.23 8.54 0.30
C LEU A 214 30.64 8.25 -1.16
N LEU A 215 29.66 8.00 -2.04
CA LEU A 215 29.92 7.81 -3.46
C LEU A 215 30.53 9.04 -4.11
N ARG A 216 30.05 10.25 -3.75
CA ARG A 216 30.65 11.51 -4.23
C ARG A 216 32.07 11.69 -3.69
N ARG A 217 32.34 11.34 -2.42
CA ARG A 217 33.66 11.42 -1.81
C ARG A 217 34.66 10.40 -2.39
N LYS A 218 34.17 9.26 -2.91
CA LYS A 218 35.02 8.28 -3.59
C LYS A 218 35.75 8.87 -4.79
N GLN A 219 35.21 9.91 -5.38
CA GLN A 219 35.83 10.64 -6.49
C GLN A 219 36.67 11.83 -6.02
N GLN A 220 36.92 11.96 -4.71
CA GLN A 220 37.75 13.05 -4.21
C GLN A 220 39.20 12.88 -4.64
N ALA A 221 39.61 13.74 -5.51
CA ALA A 221 40.99 13.84 -5.95
C ALA A 221 41.80 14.53 -4.85
N VAL A 222 42.97 14.00 -4.56
CA VAL A 222 43.93 14.61 -3.67
C VAL A 222 45.16 15.00 -4.50
N TRP A 223 45.35 16.30 -4.64
CA TRP A 223 46.54 16.87 -5.25
C TRP A 223 47.54 17.20 -4.12
N LYS A 224 48.74 16.62 -4.20
CA LYS A 224 49.83 16.88 -3.29
C LYS A 224 50.93 17.60 -4.04
N ALA A 225 51.38 18.72 -3.51
CA ALA A 225 52.52 19.47 -4.05
C ALA A 225 53.60 19.65 -3.00
N LYS A 226 54.84 19.49 -3.39
CA LYS A 226 55.99 19.67 -2.50
C LYS A 226 56.13 21.16 -2.13
N GLY A 227 56.21 21.49 -0.83
CA GLY A 227 56.28 22.86 -0.38
C GLY A 227 54.93 23.61 -0.38
N LEU A 228 53.81 22.90 -0.49
CA LEU A 228 52.47 23.55 -0.52
C LEU A 228 52.18 24.34 0.76
N ALA A 229 52.67 23.88 1.93
CA ALA A 229 52.49 24.58 3.21
C ALA A 229 53.22 25.94 3.18
N ASP A 230 54.46 25.94 2.71
CA ASP A 230 55.28 27.17 2.60
C ASP A 230 54.72 28.15 1.58
N LEU A 231 54.16 27.65 0.46
CA LEU A 231 53.47 28.48 -0.54
C LEU A 231 52.16 29.08 0.00
N CYS A 232 51.50 28.44 0.94
CA CYS A 232 50.24 28.96 1.50
C CYS A 232 50.49 30.03 2.59
N ASP A 233 51.69 30.13 3.15
CA ASP A 233 52.08 31.20 4.12
C ASP A 233 52.37 32.53 3.45
N ASP A 234 52.66 32.53 2.14
CA ASP A 234 52.87 33.77 1.34
C ASP A 234 51.61 34.12 0.55
N SER A 235 51.21 35.40 0.56
CA SER A 235 49.99 35.86 -0.11
C SER A 235 50.00 35.62 -1.63
N ASP A 236 51.15 35.74 -2.27
CA ASP A 236 51.32 35.52 -3.71
C ASP A 236 51.38 34.03 -4.03
N GLY A 237 52.01 33.22 -3.16
CA GLY A 237 52.06 31.76 -3.24
C GLY A 237 50.71 31.12 -3.06
N PHE A 238 49.88 31.62 -2.14
CA PHE A 238 48.51 31.16 -1.94
C PHE A 238 47.64 31.33 -3.19
N GLY A 239 47.79 32.51 -3.88
CA GLY A 239 47.09 32.76 -5.15
C GLY A 239 47.50 31.79 -6.25
N ALA A 240 48.79 31.47 -6.38
CA ALA A 240 49.31 30.50 -7.34
C ALA A 240 48.83 29.07 -7.05
N ALA A 241 48.88 28.64 -5.79
CA ALA A 241 48.39 27.33 -5.36
C ALA A 241 46.89 27.17 -5.64
N ARG A 242 46.07 28.19 -5.36
CA ARG A 242 44.66 28.19 -5.64
C ARG A 242 44.33 28.11 -7.14
N LEU A 243 45.07 28.85 -7.99
CA LEU A 243 44.93 28.78 -9.46
C LEU A 243 45.29 27.39 -9.97
N ARG A 244 46.37 26.78 -9.43
CA ARG A 244 46.77 25.44 -9.81
C ARG A 244 45.74 24.40 -9.41
N LEU A 245 45.22 24.47 -8.18
CA LEU A 245 44.15 23.61 -7.69
C LEU A 245 42.88 23.74 -8.58
N ALA A 246 42.49 24.95 -8.93
CA ALA A 246 41.35 25.20 -9.82
C ALA A 246 41.57 24.60 -11.23
N GLN A 247 42.81 24.66 -11.76
CA GLN A 247 43.16 24.01 -13.04
C GLN A 247 43.06 22.48 -12.95
N VAL A 248 43.57 21.89 -11.87
CA VAL A 248 43.45 20.44 -11.61
C VAL A 248 42.00 20.03 -11.49
N ASP A 249 41.21 20.79 -10.73
CA ASP A 249 39.78 20.49 -10.50
C ASP A 249 38.97 20.64 -11.81
N ASN A 250 39.17 21.71 -12.58
CA ASN A 250 38.46 21.92 -13.85
C ASN A 250 38.82 20.88 -14.92
N ASN A 251 40.02 20.30 -14.87
CA ASN A 251 40.49 19.28 -15.82
C ASN A 251 40.30 17.85 -15.31
N SER A 252 39.75 17.65 -14.11
CA SER A 252 39.52 16.32 -13.52
C SER A 252 38.22 15.62 -13.99
N GLY A 253 37.75 15.92 -15.19
CA GLY A 253 36.51 15.35 -15.77
C GLY A 253 36.73 14.00 -16.48
N VAL A 254 35.65 13.29 -16.76
CA VAL A 254 35.68 12.06 -17.56
C VAL A 254 36.13 12.38 -18.98
N GLY A 255 37.28 11.83 -19.39
CA GLY A 255 37.87 12.06 -20.72
C GLY A 255 38.81 13.28 -20.80
N GLN A 256 39.17 13.90 -19.67
CA GLN A 256 40.15 14.98 -19.62
C GLN A 256 41.49 14.48 -19.05
N ALA A 257 42.60 14.91 -19.63
CA ALA A 257 43.91 14.60 -19.16
C ALA A 257 44.45 15.70 -18.23
N ILE A 258 44.98 15.32 -17.07
CA ILE A 258 45.61 16.23 -16.12
C ILE A 258 47.12 16.12 -16.32
N GLY A 259 47.79 17.26 -16.65
CA GLY A 259 49.24 17.33 -16.60
C GLY A 259 49.70 17.74 -15.21
N ILE A 260 50.56 16.93 -14.59
CA ILE A 260 51.20 17.17 -13.29
C ILE A 260 52.71 17.13 -13.44
N ASP A 261 53.44 17.88 -12.59
CA ASP A 261 54.90 17.81 -12.55
C ASP A 261 55.32 16.50 -11.85
N ALA A 262 56.16 15.70 -12.56
CA ALA A 262 56.57 14.37 -12.08
C ALA A 262 57.44 14.39 -10.83
N GLU A 263 58.15 15.53 -10.54
CA GLU A 263 59.08 15.62 -9.38
C GLU A 263 58.45 16.29 -8.16
N SER A 264 57.47 17.19 -8.35
CA SER A 264 56.92 18.07 -7.31
C SER A 264 55.45 17.84 -7.01
N GLU A 265 54.71 17.17 -7.88
CA GLU A 265 53.27 16.96 -7.72
C GLU A 265 52.88 15.48 -7.75
N GLU A 266 51.89 15.12 -6.94
CA GLU A 266 51.27 13.79 -6.92
C GLU A 266 49.75 13.95 -6.95
N TYR A 267 49.09 13.26 -7.86
CA TYR A 267 47.63 13.24 -7.98
C TYR A 267 47.09 11.86 -7.68
N ASN A 268 46.33 11.74 -6.62
CA ASN A 268 45.74 10.49 -6.21
C ASN A 268 44.21 10.62 -6.11
N VAL A 269 43.47 9.68 -6.69
CA VAL A 269 42.03 9.54 -6.42
C VAL A 269 41.85 8.57 -5.27
N LEU A 270 41.26 9.06 -4.18
CA LEU A 270 40.97 8.20 -3.03
C LEU A 270 39.91 7.18 -3.44
N ASN A 271 40.34 5.92 -3.54
CA ASN A 271 39.49 4.81 -3.84
C ASN A 271 39.10 4.11 -2.54
N SER A 272 37.99 4.52 -1.90
CA SER A 272 37.43 3.81 -0.77
C SER A 272 36.56 2.65 -1.25
N ASP A 273 36.73 1.49 -0.66
CA ASP A 273 35.83 0.36 -0.90
C ASP A 273 34.46 0.69 -0.27
N ILE A 274 33.42 0.62 -1.10
CA ILE A 274 32.03 0.88 -0.68
C ILE A 274 31.25 -0.45 -0.67
N GLY A 275 31.98 -1.57 -0.58
CA GLY A 275 31.36 -2.90 -0.46
C GLY A 275 30.41 -2.96 0.73
N GLY A 276 29.23 -3.58 0.53
CA GLY A 276 28.25 -3.79 1.58
C GLY A 276 27.20 -2.70 1.79
N ILE A 277 27.31 -1.53 1.15
CA ILE A 277 26.28 -0.47 1.26
C ILE A 277 24.92 -0.96 0.76
N ASP A 278 24.88 -1.67 -0.35
CA ASP A 278 23.64 -2.22 -0.89
C ASP A 278 22.98 -3.20 0.07
N THR A 279 23.78 -4.07 0.71
CA THR A 279 23.28 -5.02 1.71
C THR A 279 22.74 -4.29 2.93
N PHE A 280 23.42 -3.25 3.38
CA PHE A 280 22.98 -2.45 4.52
C PHE A 280 21.70 -1.68 4.22
N LEU A 281 21.58 -1.04 3.07
CA LEU A 281 20.35 -0.36 2.62
C LEU A 281 19.19 -1.35 2.47
N SER A 282 19.45 -2.55 1.93
CA SER A 282 18.44 -3.61 1.84
C SER A 282 17.94 -4.00 3.24
N GLN A 283 18.82 -4.23 4.20
CA GLN A 283 18.41 -4.56 5.58
C GLN A 283 17.59 -3.45 6.25
N LYS A 284 17.91 -2.17 5.99
CA LYS A 284 17.13 -1.04 6.49
C LYS A 284 15.73 -1.01 5.84
N PHE A 285 15.65 -1.32 4.55
CA PHE A 285 14.37 -1.40 3.85
C PHE A 285 13.53 -2.59 4.31
N ASP A 286 14.17 -3.76 4.56
CA ASP A 286 13.49 -4.95 5.11
C ASP A 286 12.82 -4.67 6.46
N ARG A 287 13.42 -3.80 7.28
CA ARG A 287 12.79 -3.32 8.53
C ARG A 287 11.50 -2.54 8.24
N ILE A 288 11.48 -1.67 7.22
CA ILE A 288 10.26 -0.94 6.82
C ILE A 288 9.19 -1.93 6.35
N VAL A 289 9.56 -2.92 5.55
CA VAL A 289 8.67 -4.00 5.10
C VAL A 289 8.06 -4.74 6.29
N ALA A 290 8.89 -5.13 7.27
CA ALA A 290 8.44 -5.84 8.46
C ALA A 290 7.47 -5.01 9.32
N LEU A 291 7.72 -3.70 9.46
CA LEU A 291 6.89 -2.80 10.28
C LEU A 291 5.60 -2.36 9.57
N SER A 292 5.65 -2.15 8.25
CA SER A 292 4.47 -1.75 7.47
C SER A 292 3.55 -2.93 7.12
N GLY A 293 4.08 -4.15 7.11
CA GLY A 293 3.37 -5.34 6.64
C GLY A 293 3.13 -5.36 5.12
N ILE A 294 3.78 -4.45 4.37
CA ILE A 294 3.64 -4.34 2.93
C ILE A 294 4.93 -4.82 2.28
N HIS A 295 4.83 -5.82 1.41
CA HIS A 295 6.01 -6.45 0.81
C HIS A 295 6.81 -5.49 -0.09
N GLU A 296 8.14 -5.71 -0.16
CA GLU A 296 9.10 -4.91 -0.92
C GLU A 296 8.69 -4.66 -2.38
N ILE A 297 8.18 -5.69 -3.07
CA ILE A 297 7.75 -5.60 -4.48
C ILE A 297 6.68 -4.52 -4.66
N ILE A 298 5.75 -4.43 -3.70
CA ILE A 298 4.66 -3.46 -3.73
C ILE A 298 5.17 -2.06 -3.41
N LEU A 299 6.01 -1.93 -2.37
CA LEU A 299 6.57 -0.63 -1.97
C LEU A 299 7.52 -0.05 -3.02
N LYS A 300 8.38 -0.87 -3.63
CA LYS A 300 9.35 -0.44 -4.65
C LYS A 300 8.79 -0.39 -6.06
N ALA A 301 7.58 -0.93 -6.31
CA ALA A 301 6.98 -1.08 -7.64
C ALA A 301 7.96 -1.73 -8.66
N LYS A 302 8.81 -2.63 -8.20
CA LYS A 302 9.87 -3.21 -9.00
C LYS A 302 9.34 -4.42 -9.75
N ASN A 303 9.03 -4.27 -11.04
CA ASN A 303 8.76 -5.38 -11.95
C ASN A 303 10.09 -6.08 -12.26
N THR A 304 10.42 -7.11 -11.51
CA THR A 304 11.49 -8.05 -11.90
C THR A 304 10.88 -9.03 -12.89
N GLY A 305 11.28 -8.96 -14.15
CA GLY A 305 10.71 -9.74 -15.24
C GLY A 305 10.68 -11.25 -14.99
N GLY A 306 9.63 -11.72 -14.41
CA GLY A 306 9.36 -13.09 -13.98
C GLY A 306 9.10 -13.16 -12.48
N VAL A 307 7.86 -13.52 -12.10
CA VAL A 307 7.48 -13.66 -10.68
C VAL A 307 8.01 -15.01 -10.19
N SER A 308 8.92 -15.01 -9.23
CA SER A 308 9.37 -16.24 -8.56
C SER A 308 8.30 -16.79 -7.61
N ALA A 309 8.34 -18.07 -7.28
CA ALA A 309 7.39 -18.69 -6.37
C ALA A 309 7.32 -17.98 -4.99
N SER A 310 8.46 -17.48 -4.49
CA SER A 310 8.52 -16.72 -3.24
C SER A 310 7.84 -15.35 -3.35
N GLN A 311 7.87 -14.73 -4.51
CA GLN A 311 7.20 -13.45 -4.78
C GLN A 311 5.68 -13.62 -4.85
N ASN A 312 5.19 -14.72 -5.44
CA ASN A 312 3.76 -15.04 -5.44
C ASN A 312 3.23 -15.21 -4.02
N THR A 313 3.92 -15.98 -3.16
CA THR A 313 3.51 -16.16 -1.76
C THR A 313 3.47 -14.83 -1.00
N ALA A 314 4.39 -13.93 -1.27
CA ALA A 314 4.41 -12.60 -0.65
C ALA A 314 3.23 -11.72 -1.11
N LEU A 315 2.89 -11.76 -2.41
CA LEU A 315 1.72 -11.08 -2.96
C LEU A 315 0.42 -11.66 -2.39
N GLU A 316 0.30 -12.99 -2.31
CA GLU A 316 -0.85 -13.67 -1.69
C GLU A 316 -1.04 -13.27 -0.22
N THR A 317 0.06 -13.18 0.54
CA THR A 317 0.03 -12.72 1.94
C THR A 317 -0.49 -11.28 2.04
N PHE A 318 -0.03 -10.40 1.16
CA PHE A 318 -0.49 -9.02 1.10
C PHE A 318 -1.97 -8.94 0.68
N TYR A 319 -2.39 -9.68 -0.34
CA TYR A 319 -3.79 -9.73 -0.75
C TYR A 319 -4.69 -10.29 0.36
N GLY A 320 -4.24 -11.28 1.11
CA GLY A 320 -4.93 -11.77 2.30
C GLY A 320 -5.06 -10.72 3.41
N TYR A 321 -4.07 -9.82 3.55
CA TYR A 321 -4.16 -8.67 4.45
C TYR A 321 -5.20 -7.65 3.95
N VAL A 322 -5.14 -7.29 2.67
CA VAL A 322 -6.10 -6.34 2.05
C VAL A 322 -7.54 -6.88 2.11
N ASP A 323 -7.74 -8.19 1.87
CA ASP A 323 -9.08 -8.82 1.94
C ASP A 323 -9.69 -8.73 3.35
N ARG A 324 -8.88 -8.91 4.39
CA ARG A 324 -9.34 -8.67 5.77
C ARG A 324 -9.75 -7.21 6.00
N LYS A 325 -8.99 -6.24 5.46
CA LYS A 325 -9.33 -4.82 5.53
C LYS A 325 -10.58 -4.49 4.71
N ARG A 326 -10.78 -5.09 3.55
CA ARG A 326 -12.02 -4.99 2.77
C ARG A 326 -13.24 -5.37 3.60
N LYS A 327 -13.20 -6.54 4.23
CA LYS A 327 -14.31 -7.04 5.04
C LYS A 327 -14.56 -6.22 6.32
N ALA A 328 -13.50 -5.68 6.91
CA ALA A 328 -13.59 -4.97 8.18
C ALA A 328 -13.92 -3.47 8.03
N GLU A 329 -13.42 -2.82 7.01
CA GLU A 329 -13.46 -1.36 6.86
C GLU A 329 -14.23 -0.93 5.60
N LEU A 330 -13.94 -1.54 4.45
CA LEU A 330 -14.55 -1.16 3.17
C LEU A 330 -16.00 -1.65 3.05
N LEU A 331 -16.30 -2.91 3.39
CA LEU A 331 -17.65 -3.46 3.27
C LEU A 331 -18.70 -2.64 4.06
N PRO A 332 -18.49 -2.31 5.35
CA PRO A 332 -19.47 -1.50 6.08
C PRO A 332 -19.63 -0.09 5.53
N LEU A 333 -18.56 0.49 4.94
CA LEU A 333 -18.64 1.78 4.28
C LEU A 333 -19.45 1.70 2.99
N LEU A 334 -19.22 0.66 2.17
CA LEU A 334 -20.00 0.42 0.96
C LEU A 334 -21.49 0.18 1.29
N GLU A 335 -21.78 -0.67 2.27
CA GLU A 335 -23.14 -0.92 2.73
C GLU A 335 -23.83 0.39 3.18
N PHE A 336 -23.10 1.26 3.89
CA PHE A 336 -23.63 2.56 4.30
C PHE A 336 -23.97 3.45 3.10
N LEU A 337 -23.07 3.57 2.11
CA LEU A 337 -23.30 4.43 0.93
C LEU A 337 -24.37 3.85 -0.01
N ILE A 338 -24.31 2.56 -0.29
CA ILE A 338 -25.23 1.86 -1.17
C ILE A 338 -26.67 1.93 -0.64
N SER A 339 -26.87 1.90 0.68
CA SER A 339 -28.20 2.02 1.31
C SER A 339 -28.94 3.33 0.97
N PHE A 340 -28.24 4.36 0.47
CA PHE A 340 -28.82 5.63 0.01
C PHE A 340 -28.92 5.74 -1.51
N ILE A 341 -28.43 4.76 -2.26
CA ILE A 341 -28.48 4.74 -3.72
C ILE A 341 -29.49 3.70 -4.20
N VAL A 342 -29.50 2.55 -3.56
CA VAL A 342 -30.32 1.39 -3.91
C VAL A 342 -31.62 1.43 -3.11
N SER A 343 -32.75 1.22 -3.81
CA SER A 343 -34.11 1.24 -3.19
C SER A 343 -34.56 -0.15 -2.75
N GLU A 344 -33.93 -1.19 -3.26
CA GLU A 344 -34.23 -2.57 -2.94
C GLU A 344 -33.82 -2.89 -1.49
N GLN A 345 -34.56 -3.80 -0.85
CA GLN A 345 -34.32 -4.16 0.56
C GLN A 345 -33.33 -5.33 0.70
N GLU A 346 -33.23 -6.18 -0.32
CA GLU A 346 -32.36 -7.35 -0.33
C GLU A 346 -31.29 -7.20 -1.42
N TRP A 347 -30.12 -6.78 -1.03
CA TRP A 347 -28.93 -6.72 -1.87
C TRP A 347 -27.69 -7.13 -1.07
N SER A 348 -26.66 -7.55 -1.77
CA SER A 348 -25.37 -7.92 -1.17
C SER A 348 -24.22 -7.42 -2.03
N VAL A 349 -23.08 -7.16 -1.36
CA VAL A 349 -21.83 -6.75 -2.01
C VAL A 349 -20.90 -7.93 -2.07
N GLU A 350 -20.44 -8.28 -3.25
CA GLU A 350 -19.43 -9.29 -3.48
C GLU A 350 -18.16 -8.67 -4.07
N PHE A 351 -17.02 -8.89 -3.40
CA PHE A 351 -15.73 -8.36 -3.87
C PHE A 351 -15.12 -9.24 -4.94
N ASN A 352 -14.64 -8.62 -6.00
CA ASN A 352 -13.80 -9.31 -6.98
C ASN A 352 -12.48 -9.79 -6.35
N PRO A 353 -11.95 -10.93 -6.79
CA PRO A 353 -10.66 -11.44 -6.31
C PRO A 353 -9.53 -10.41 -6.51
N LEU A 354 -8.68 -10.25 -5.48
CA LEU A 354 -7.51 -9.36 -5.55
C LEU A 354 -6.38 -9.92 -6.41
N SER A 355 -6.23 -11.23 -6.45
CA SER A 355 -5.28 -11.91 -7.32
C SER A 355 -5.91 -12.12 -8.68
N GLN A 356 -5.47 -11.38 -9.68
CA GLN A 356 -5.75 -11.76 -11.06
C GLN A 356 -4.86 -12.97 -11.39
N ILE A 357 -5.49 -14.14 -11.43
CA ILE A 357 -4.84 -15.34 -11.97
C ILE A 357 -4.48 -15.01 -13.42
N SER A 358 -3.20 -15.17 -13.79
CA SER A 358 -2.80 -14.89 -15.16
C SER A 358 -3.60 -15.80 -16.12
N ASP A 359 -3.86 -15.35 -17.34
CA ASP A 359 -4.59 -16.14 -18.33
C ASP A 359 -3.91 -17.49 -18.61
N LYS A 360 -2.59 -17.54 -18.43
CA LYS A 360 -1.82 -18.78 -18.49
C LYS A 360 -2.14 -19.72 -17.32
N ASP A 361 -2.18 -19.19 -16.11
CA ASP A 361 -2.49 -19.98 -14.92
C ASP A 361 -3.95 -20.42 -14.94
N LYS A 362 -4.87 -19.58 -15.44
CA LYS A 362 -6.28 -19.96 -15.67
C LYS A 362 -6.37 -21.12 -16.65
N SER A 363 -5.65 -21.07 -17.76
CA SER A 363 -5.62 -22.14 -18.76
C SER A 363 -5.04 -23.43 -18.17
N GLU A 364 -3.99 -23.34 -17.36
CA GLU A 364 -3.36 -24.49 -16.70
C GLU A 364 -4.28 -25.11 -15.63
N ILE A 365 -4.98 -24.28 -14.85
CA ILE A 365 -5.99 -24.73 -13.87
C ILE A 365 -7.15 -25.39 -14.60
N LEU A 366 -7.64 -24.80 -15.68
CA LEU A 366 -8.71 -25.39 -16.50
C LEU A 366 -8.29 -26.73 -17.08
N GLU A 367 -7.10 -26.84 -17.64
CA GLU A 367 -6.55 -28.11 -18.15
C GLU A 367 -6.47 -29.18 -17.04
N LYS A 368 -5.97 -28.82 -15.85
CA LYS A 368 -5.93 -29.75 -14.72
C LYS A 368 -7.31 -30.18 -14.26
N ASN A 369 -8.27 -29.26 -14.22
CA ASN A 369 -9.66 -29.57 -13.86
C ASN A 369 -10.33 -30.48 -14.88
N VAL A 370 -10.18 -30.19 -16.17
CA VAL A 370 -10.68 -31.04 -17.27
C VAL A 370 -10.07 -32.43 -17.20
N ASN A 371 -8.75 -32.55 -16.99
CA ASN A 371 -8.06 -33.83 -16.85
C ASN A 371 -8.55 -34.60 -15.61
N SER A 372 -8.80 -33.91 -14.49
CA SER A 372 -9.33 -34.53 -13.27
C SER A 372 -10.73 -35.05 -13.49
N VAL A 373 -11.61 -34.27 -14.13
CA VAL A 373 -12.98 -34.69 -14.47
C VAL A 373 -12.98 -35.84 -15.47
N ALA A 374 -12.12 -35.83 -16.47
CA ALA A 374 -11.94 -36.94 -17.43
C ALA A 374 -11.49 -38.23 -16.72
N ALA A 375 -10.60 -38.14 -15.73
CA ALA A 375 -10.19 -39.28 -14.93
C ALA A 375 -11.33 -39.85 -14.07
N LEU A 376 -12.21 -38.99 -13.52
CA LEU A 376 -13.38 -39.40 -12.77
C LEU A 376 -14.43 -40.14 -13.63
N ILE A 377 -14.63 -39.67 -14.89
CA ILE A 377 -15.48 -40.37 -15.88
C ILE A 377 -14.86 -41.72 -16.23
N ALA A 378 -13.56 -41.77 -16.51
CA ALA A 378 -12.87 -43.01 -16.86
C ALA A 378 -12.90 -44.06 -15.72
N ALA A 379 -12.92 -43.59 -14.47
CA ALA A 379 -13.07 -44.44 -13.27
C ALA A 379 -14.52 -44.82 -12.99
N GLY A 380 -15.50 -44.34 -13.78
CA GLY A 380 -16.93 -44.65 -13.58
C GLY A 380 -17.53 -44.04 -12.31
N ILE A 381 -16.91 -42.98 -11.78
CA ILE A 381 -17.35 -42.35 -10.51
C ILE A 381 -18.44 -41.30 -10.78
N ILE A 382 -18.37 -40.58 -11.93
CA ILE A 382 -19.33 -39.57 -12.37
C ILE A 382 -19.78 -39.85 -13.78
N ASP A 383 -21.05 -39.51 -14.08
CA ASP A 383 -21.59 -39.59 -15.42
C ASP A 383 -21.25 -38.35 -16.25
N ALA A 384 -21.43 -38.44 -17.59
CA ALA A 384 -21.11 -37.35 -18.51
C ALA A 384 -21.91 -36.05 -18.25
N ASP A 385 -23.11 -36.16 -17.75
CA ASP A 385 -23.97 -35.03 -17.39
C ASP A 385 -23.54 -34.38 -16.07
N GLU A 386 -23.19 -35.17 -15.06
CA GLU A 386 -22.61 -34.71 -13.79
C GLU A 386 -21.23 -34.04 -14.01
N ALA A 387 -20.44 -34.56 -14.92
CA ALA A 387 -19.16 -34.00 -15.30
C ALA A 387 -19.33 -32.62 -15.96
N ARG A 388 -20.34 -32.44 -16.78
CA ARG A 388 -20.68 -31.18 -17.41
C ARG A 388 -21.09 -30.13 -16.39
N ASP A 389 -21.94 -30.51 -15.45
CA ASP A 389 -22.38 -29.61 -14.38
C ASP A 389 -21.21 -29.23 -13.46
N THR A 390 -20.33 -30.18 -13.17
CA THR A 390 -19.09 -29.92 -12.42
C THR A 390 -18.15 -28.94 -13.14
N LEU A 391 -17.96 -29.11 -14.47
CA LEU A 391 -17.13 -28.20 -15.26
C LEU A 391 -17.78 -26.82 -15.38
N ARG A 392 -19.11 -26.71 -15.46
CA ARG A 392 -19.82 -25.44 -15.43
C ARG A 392 -19.67 -24.71 -14.10
N ALA A 393 -19.68 -25.45 -12.99
CA ALA A 393 -19.49 -24.88 -11.65
C ALA A 393 -18.05 -24.39 -11.44
N ILE A 394 -17.06 -25.04 -12.05
CA ILE A 394 -15.62 -24.71 -11.91
C ILE A 394 -15.20 -23.58 -12.86
N SER A 395 -15.81 -23.47 -14.05
CA SER A 395 -15.44 -22.49 -15.08
C SER A 395 -16.65 -21.72 -15.59
N THR A 396 -16.80 -20.50 -15.14
CA THR A 396 -17.78 -19.54 -15.66
C THR A 396 -17.38 -18.95 -17.03
N GLU A 397 -16.13 -19.09 -17.44
CA GLU A 397 -15.60 -18.53 -18.69
C GLU A 397 -15.78 -19.45 -19.90
N VAL A 398 -16.00 -20.73 -19.69
CA VAL A 398 -16.19 -21.71 -20.78
C VAL A 398 -17.69 -21.96 -21.01
N LYS A 399 -18.23 -21.46 -22.11
CA LYS A 399 -19.61 -21.76 -22.53
C LYS A 399 -19.71 -23.22 -22.98
N ILE A 400 -20.09 -24.10 -22.08
CA ILE A 400 -20.35 -25.51 -22.36
C ILE A 400 -21.78 -25.61 -22.90
N GLY A 401 -21.93 -25.97 -24.18
CA GLY A 401 -23.24 -26.08 -24.85
C GLY A 401 -24.13 -27.17 -24.24
N GLU A 402 -25.45 -27.00 -24.38
CA GLU A 402 -26.50 -27.95 -23.95
C GLU A 402 -26.67 -29.16 -24.88
N GLY A 403 -25.68 -29.53 -25.69
CA GLY A 403 -25.78 -30.64 -26.60
C GLY A 403 -25.63 -32.00 -25.90
N SER A 404 -26.54 -32.94 -26.08
CA SER A 404 -26.35 -34.35 -25.73
C SER A 404 -25.24 -34.93 -26.61
N ILE A 405 -24.20 -35.51 -26.00
CA ILE A 405 -23.22 -36.31 -26.74
C ILE A 405 -23.92 -37.66 -27.04
N GLN A 406 -24.34 -37.88 -28.29
CA GLN A 406 -24.63 -39.23 -28.75
C GLN A 406 -23.30 -39.94 -28.87
N THR A 407 -23.05 -40.84 -27.93
CA THR A 407 -21.92 -41.77 -28.02
C THR A 407 -22.31 -42.82 -29.05
N GLU A 408 -22.02 -42.59 -30.33
CA GLU A 408 -21.98 -43.69 -31.31
C GLU A 408 -20.78 -44.56 -30.90
N VAL A 409 -21.11 -45.65 -30.24
CA VAL A 409 -20.20 -46.78 -30.06
C VAL A 409 -20.04 -47.43 -31.42
N VAL A 410 -19.01 -47.04 -32.19
CA VAL A 410 -18.63 -47.80 -33.37
C VAL A 410 -18.02 -49.11 -32.87
N ILE A 411 -18.85 -50.14 -32.81
CA ILE A 411 -18.39 -51.50 -32.66
C ILE A 411 -17.76 -51.89 -34.00
N ASN A 412 -16.46 -51.80 -34.12
CA ASN A 412 -15.73 -52.46 -35.16
C ASN A 412 -15.85 -53.96 -34.96
N GLU A 413 -16.79 -54.60 -35.61
CA GLU A 413 -16.78 -56.02 -35.83
C GLU A 413 -15.50 -56.36 -36.63
N SER A 414 -14.57 -56.99 -35.97
CA SER A 414 -13.39 -57.59 -36.57
C SER A 414 -13.84 -58.72 -37.50
N GLU A 415 -13.61 -58.55 -38.77
CA GLU A 415 -13.67 -59.61 -39.77
C GLU A 415 -12.77 -60.76 -39.33
N ASP A 416 -13.38 -61.94 -39.25
CA ASP A 416 -12.78 -63.20 -38.97
C ASP A 416 -11.96 -63.70 -40.17
N PRO A 417 -10.67 -63.96 -40.06
CA PRO A 417 -9.90 -64.44 -41.17
C PRO A 417 -9.74 -65.98 -41.08
N LEU A 418 -10.72 -66.71 -41.48
CA LEU A 418 -10.56 -68.17 -41.75
C LEU A 418 -11.42 -68.61 -42.95
N ASP A 419 -10.87 -68.55 -44.13
CA ASP A 419 -11.08 -69.58 -45.15
C ASP A 419 -9.87 -69.72 -46.06
N VAL A 420 -8.96 -70.62 -45.71
CA VAL A 420 -7.96 -71.15 -46.57
C VAL A 420 -8.29 -72.62 -46.78
N SER A 421 -8.97 -72.96 -47.83
CA SER A 421 -8.95 -74.31 -48.34
C SER A 421 -9.11 -74.32 -49.85
N ALA A 422 -8.03 -74.81 -50.47
CA ALA A 422 -7.96 -75.75 -51.57
C ALA A 422 -8.53 -75.34 -52.96
N ASN A 423 -7.75 -75.15 -53.95
CA ASN A 423 -7.50 -76.14 -55.02
C ASN A 423 -6.74 -75.58 -56.22
N ASN A 424 -5.73 -76.37 -56.63
CA ASN A 424 -5.02 -76.50 -57.91
C ASN A 424 -4.08 -75.40 -58.33
#